data_4e338c69a970fee9befc96f75183808d
#
_entry.id   4e338c69a970fee9befc96f75183808d
#
_cell.length_a   1.000
_cell.length_b   1.000
_cell.length_c   1.000
_cell.angle_alpha   90.00
_cell.angle_beta   90.00
_cell.angle_gamma   90.00
#
_symmetry.space_group_name_H-M   'P 1'
#
loop_
_entity.id
_entity.type
_entity.pdbx_description
1 polymer ?
#
loop_
_entity_poly.entity_id
_entity_poly.type
_entity_poly.pdbx_seq_one_letter_code
_entity_poly.pdbx_strand_id
1 'polypeptide(L)'
;MADWLASNSDFFPLVAEVATLKEFETRAQGAWRSLALPSAWRSMLEAHNPDFDELFHRRFEGLPKDTVLHPAQRAALEAAEDLNSPGLIIIEAPMGNGKTEASLLCAEVLAQRFGCGGVSYLLPTMATSNAMFARVESWLEHVPLEIAGTKRSIQLLHSKATLNSEFVQLKTWGATGMGDGGYSSNKPSEESVIAHQWFGGRKRGLLVSFVVGTVD
;
A
#
# COMPACT_ATOMS: atom_id res chain seq x y z
N MET A 1 -8.30 -13.37 -11.02
CA MET A 1 -8.76 -12.07 -10.46
C MET A 1 -10.17 -11.73 -10.96
N ALA A 2 -10.43 -11.74 -12.27
CA ALA A 2 -11.77 -11.45 -12.82
C ALA A 2 -12.89 -12.28 -12.21
N ASP A 3 -12.68 -13.56 -12.00
CA ASP A 3 -13.64 -14.46 -11.36
C ASP A 3 -13.97 -14.05 -9.91
N TRP A 4 -12.98 -13.64 -9.14
CA TRP A 4 -13.20 -13.15 -7.75
C TRP A 4 -13.98 -11.83 -7.71
N LEU A 5 -13.83 -10.98 -8.73
CA LEU A 5 -14.61 -9.76 -8.87
C LEU A 5 -16.04 -10.09 -9.27
N ALA A 6 -16.20 -10.84 -10.34
CA ALA A 6 -17.50 -11.15 -10.92
C ALA A 6 -18.39 -12.04 -10.02
N SER A 7 -17.80 -12.84 -9.13
CA SER A 7 -18.54 -13.67 -8.16
C SER A 7 -18.96 -12.93 -6.90
N ASN A 8 -18.60 -11.66 -6.73
CA ASN A 8 -19.04 -10.85 -5.61
C ASN A 8 -20.46 -10.34 -5.83
N SER A 9 -21.44 -10.93 -5.12
CA SER A 9 -22.86 -10.60 -5.26
C SER A 9 -23.22 -9.19 -4.79
N ASP A 10 -22.40 -8.54 -3.96
CA ASP A 10 -22.66 -7.17 -3.47
C ASP A 10 -22.45 -6.14 -4.56
N PHE A 11 -21.47 -6.36 -5.44
CA PHE A 11 -21.17 -5.49 -6.59
C PHE A 11 -21.79 -6.01 -7.90
N PHE A 12 -21.88 -7.32 -8.06
CA PHE A 12 -22.42 -8.00 -9.23
C PHE A 12 -23.59 -8.91 -8.85
N PRO A 13 -24.75 -8.36 -8.41
CA PRO A 13 -25.87 -9.14 -7.99
C PRO A 13 -26.37 -10.06 -9.10
N LEU A 14 -26.77 -11.30 -8.72
CA LEU A 14 -27.34 -12.26 -9.64
C LEU A 14 -28.65 -11.70 -10.22
N VAL A 15 -28.90 -11.94 -11.49
CA VAL A 15 -30.17 -11.59 -12.17
C VAL A 15 -30.94 -12.85 -12.53
N ALA A 16 -32.24 -12.77 -12.33
CA ALA A 16 -33.15 -13.88 -12.63
C ALA A 16 -33.51 -13.97 -14.14
N GLU A 17 -33.33 -12.88 -14.89
CA GLU A 17 -33.67 -12.81 -16.33
C GLU A 17 -32.47 -12.45 -17.17
N VAL A 18 -32.48 -12.90 -18.43
CA VAL A 18 -31.42 -12.61 -19.41
C VAL A 18 -31.53 -11.16 -19.85
N ALA A 19 -30.61 -10.33 -19.40
CA ALA A 19 -30.50 -8.94 -19.83
C ALA A 19 -29.93 -8.83 -21.25
N THR A 20 -30.23 -7.73 -21.93
CA THR A 20 -29.57 -7.41 -23.19
C THR A 20 -28.07 -7.16 -22.99
N LEU A 21 -27.23 -7.34 -24.02
CA LEU A 21 -25.79 -7.06 -23.94
C LEU A 21 -25.50 -5.65 -23.40
N LYS A 22 -26.28 -4.66 -23.84
CA LYS A 22 -26.12 -3.26 -23.39
C LYS A 22 -26.40 -3.09 -21.88
N GLU A 23 -27.44 -3.75 -21.37
CA GLU A 23 -27.74 -3.75 -19.95
C GLU A 23 -26.64 -4.44 -19.14
N PHE A 24 -26.07 -5.52 -19.69
CA PHE A 24 -24.96 -6.23 -19.08
C PHE A 24 -23.70 -5.35 -18.98
N GLU A 25 -23.35 -4.65 -20.05
CA GLU A 25 -22.23 -3.71 -20.07
C GLU A 25 -22.44 -2.56 -19.08
N THR A 26 -23.62 -1.95 -19.06
CA THR A 26 -23.96 -0.87 -18.13
C THR A 26 -23.83 -1.30 -16.68
N ARG A 27 -24.32 -2.50 -16.35
CA ARG A 27 -24.21 -3.08 -15.00
C ARG A 27 -22.77 -3.39 -14.64
N ALA A 28 -22.01 -4.01 -15.52
CA ALA A 28 -20.61 -4.32 -15.29
C ALA A 28 -19.78 -3.05 -15.05
N GLN A 29 -20.02 -2.00 -15.83
CA GLN A 29 -19.38 -0.70 -15.63
C GLN A 29 -19.79 -0.04 -14.31
N GLY A 30 -21.06 -0.11 -13.94
CA GLY A 30 -21.58 0.40 -12.68
C GLY A 30 -20.93 -0.33 -11.49
N ALA A 31 -20.92 -1.64 -11.51
CA ALA A 31 -20.31 -2.48 -10.48
C ALA A 31 -18.79 -2.22 -10.36
N TRP A 32 -18.09 -2.10 -11.48
CA TRP A 32 -16.67 -1.77 -11.50
C TRP A 32 -16.37 -0.42 -10.83
N ARG A 33 -17.17 0.62 -11.14
CA ARG A 33 -17.05 1.94 -10.51
C ARG A 33 -17.35 1.89 -9.02
N SER A 34 -18.39 1.14 -8.64
CA SER A 34 -18.77 0.99 -7.22
C SER A 34 -17.74 0.25 -6.40
N LEU A 35 -16.96 -0.65 -7.01
CA LEU A 35 -15.87 -1.35 -6.35
C LEU A 35 -14.73 -0.39 -5.94
N ALA A 36 -14.57 0.73 -6.66
CA ALA A 36 -13.63 1.81 -6.35
C ALA A 36 -12.22 1.32 -5.95
N LEU A 37 -11.69 0.34 -6.68
CA LEU A 37 -10.35 -0.18 -6.39
C LEU A 37 -9.30 0.94 -6.53
N PRO A 38 -8.37 1.04 -5.58
CA PRO A 38 -7.28 1.99 -5.68
C PRO A 38 -6.40 1.67 -6.89
N SER A 39 -5.87 2.71 -7.52
CA SER A 39 -4.91 2.58 -8.61
C SER A 39 -3.63 1.85 -8.16
N ALA A 40 -2.97 1.18 -9.08
CA ALA A 40 -1.62 0.69 -8.85
C ALA A 40 -0.69 1.88 -8.51
N TRP A 41 0.16 1.68 -7.51
CA TRP A 41 1.14 2.70 -7.16
C TRP A 41 2.25 2.78 -8.21
N ARG A 42 2.75 3.99 -8.41
CA ARG A 42 4.00 4.24 -9.13
C ARG A 42 4.86 5.19 -8.31
N SER A 43 6.13 4.87 -8.18
CA SER A 43 7.08 5.78 -7.57
C SER A 43 7.20 7.06 -8.43
N MET A 44 7.22 8.21 -7.75
CA MET A 44 7.34 9.54 -8.36
C MET A 44 8.75 10.13 -8.15
N LEU A 45 9.74 9.30 -7.86
CA LEU A 45 11.12 9.75 -7.79
C LEU A 45 11.61 10.20 -9.18
N GLU A 46 12.41 11.24 -9.20
CA GLU A 46 13.10 11.66 -10.42
C GLU A 46 14.04 10.53 -10.90
N ALA A 47 14.11 10.35 -12.20
CA ALA A 47 14.58 9.11 -12.81
C ALA A 47 16.07 8.80 -12.57
N HIS A 48 16.90 9.74 -12.18
CA HIS A 48 18.34 9.50 -11.94
C HIS A 48 18.88 10.39 -10.85
N ASN A 49 19.67 9.78 -9.95
CA ASN A 49 20.47 10.43 -8.92
C ASN A 49 19.68 11.35 -7.99
N PRO A 50 18.67 10.81 -7.28
CA PRO A 50 17.94 11.62 -6.30
C PRO A 50 18.89 12.10 -5.19
N ASP A 51 18.66 13.30 -4.67
CA ASP A 51 19.29 13.70 -3.42
C ASP A 51 18.74 12.86 -2.28
N PHE A 52 19.52 11.90 -1.82
CA PHE A 52 19.10 10.94 -0.81
C PHE A 52 18.87 11.58 0.57
N ASP A 53 19.58 12.65 0.92
CA ASP A 53 19.35 13.36 2.17
C ASP A 53 18.04 14.15 2.10
N GLU A 54 17.76 14.80 0.99
CA GLU A 54 16.48 15.46 0.75
C GLU A 54 15.33 14.46 0.73
N LEU A 55 15.50 13.31 0.04
CA LEU A 55 14.52 12.24 0.01
C LEU A 55 14.22 11.72 1.42
N PHE A 56 15.24 11.50 2.23
CA PHE A 56 15.13 11.05 3.61
C PHE A 56 14.28 12.03 4.44
N HIS A 57 14.58 13.32 4.37
CA HIS A 57 13.81 14.35 5.10
C HIS A 57 12.37 14.49 4.61
N ARG A 58 12.12 14.30 3.32
CA ARG A 58 10.76 14.34 2.77
C ARG A 58 9.91 13.14 3.19
N ARG A 59 10.52 12.00 3.51
CA ARG A 59 9.80 10.74 3.83
C ARG A 59 9.63 10.50 5.31
N PHE A 60 10.47 11.11 6.14
CA PHE A 60 10.45 10.92 7.59
C PHE A 60 10.39 12.26 8.30
N GLU A 61 9.16 12.70 8.58
CA GLU A 61 8.93 13.93 9.34
C GLU A 61 9.34 13.81 10.82
N GLY A 62 9.56 14.95 11.45
CA GLY A 62 9.92 15.01 12.88
C GLY A 62 11.40 14.77 13.18
N LEU A 63 12.22 14.54 12.17
CA LEU A 63 13.68 14.46 12.35
C LEU A 63 14.29 15.87 12.52
N PRO A 64 15.34 16.02 13.36
CA PRO A 64 16.12 17.25 13.38
C PRO A 64 16.64 17.62 11.99
N LYS A 65 16.66 18.92 11.66
CA LYS A 65 17.06 19.39 10.32
C LYS A 65 18.50 19.06 9.92
N ASP A 66 19.35 18.81 10.90
CA ASP A 66 20.74 18.42 10.76
C ASP A 66 20.95 16.90 10.73
N THR A 67 19.86 16.11 10.76
CA THR A 67 19.95 14.65 10.64
C THR A 67 20.40 14.28 9.24
N VAL A 68 21.50 13.54 9.15
CA VAL A 68 22.03 13.01 7.90
C VAL A 68 21.90 11.51 7.85
N LEU A 69 21.87 10.95 6.65
CA LEU A 69 21.88 9.50 6.47
C LEU A 69 23.10 8.86 7.12
N HIS A 70 22.89 7.80 7.87
CA HIS A 70 23.97 6.95 8.33
C HIS A 70 24.73 6.34 7.13
N PRO A 71 26.04 6.07 7.26
CA PRO A 71 26.81 5.48 6.16
C PRO A 71 26.22 4.22 5.58
N ALA A 72 25.62 3.33 6.42
CA ALA A 72 24.97 2.12 5.95
C ALA A 72 23.67 2.40 5.17
N GLN A 73 22.90 3.44 5.53
CA GLN A 73 21.72 3.86 4.79
C GLN A 73 22.11 4.40 3.42
N ARG A 74 23.10 5.28 3.36
CA ARG A 74 23.63 5.84 2.11
C ARG A 74 24.14 4.75 1.19
N ALA A 75 24.99 3.84 1.68
CA ALA A 75 25.51 2.73 0.90
C ALA A 75 24.40 1.81 0.35
N ALA A 76 23.32 1.58 1.13
CA ALA A 76 22.19 0.80 0.67
C ALA A 76 21.42 1.50 -0.47
N LEU A 77 21.25 2.82 -0.39
CA LEU A 77 20.57 3.62 -1.42
C LEU A 77 21.41 3.71 -2.71
N GLU A 78 22.71 3.92 -2.59
CA GLU A 78 23.65 3.89 -3.71
C GLU A 78 23.64 2.52 -4.39
N ALA A 79 23.66 1.42 -3.61
CA ALA A 79 23.54 0.07 -4.16
C ALA A 79 22.20 -0.16 -4.88
N ALA A 80 21.09 0.39 -4.36
CA ALA A 80 19.80 0.30 -5.02
C ALA A 80 19.77 1.09 -6.33
N GLU A 81 20.39 2.26 -6.37
CA GLU A 81 20.51 3.09 -7.57
C GLU A 81 21.41 2.46 -8.63
N ASP A 82 22.46 1.75 -8.24
CA ASP A 82 23.42 1.13 -9.16
C ASP A 82 22.94 -0.19 -9.78
N LEU A 83 21.88 -0.81 -9.26
CA LEU A 83 21.36 -2.07 -9.81
C LEU A 83 20.87 -1.88 -11.26
N ASN A 84 21.41 -2.66 -12.18
CA ASN A 84 21.01 -2.67 -13.59
C ASN A 84 19.90 -3.69 -13.91
N SER A 85 19.57 -4.56 -12.97
CA SER A 85 18.49 -5.56 -13.05
C SER A 85 17.92 -5.83 -11.65
N PRO A 86 16.69 -6.37 -11.54
CA PRO A 86 16.16 -6.80 -10.25
C PRO A 86 17.15 -7.73 -9.53
N GLY A 87 17.36 -7.51 -8.24
CA GLY A 87 18.37 -8.21 -7.45
C GLY A 87 18.02 -8.24 -5.96
N LEU A 88 18.99 -8.71 -5.16
CA LEU A 88 18.91 -8.80 -3.70
C LEU A 88 19.88 -7.80 -3.07
N ILE A 89 19.38 -6.96 -2.16
CA ILE A 89 20.20 -6.08 -1.31
C ILE A 89 20.07 -6.59 0.12
N ILE A 90 21.21 -6.80 0.79
CA ILE A 90 21.28 -7.18 2.20
C ILE A 90 21.84 -6.00 2.98
N ILE A 91 21.08 -5.51 3.96
CA ILE A 91 21.46 -4.37 4.81
C ILE A 91 21.81 -4.89 6.20
N GLU A 92 23.09 -4.91 6.51
CA GLU A 92 23.59 -5.25 7.85
C GLU A 92 24.10 -3.99 8.54
N ALA A 93 23.52 -3.67 9.69
CA ALA A 93 23.93 -2.55 10.52
C ALA A 93 23.50 -2.79 11.97
N PRO A 94 24.18 -2.17 12.97
CA PRO A 94 23.78 -2.22 14.37
C PRO A 94 22.32 -1.79 14.59
N MET A 95 21.76 -2.14 15.75
CA MET A 95 20.45 -1.63 16.15
C MET A 95 20.50 -0.10 16.29
N GLY A 96 19.40 0.56 15.89
CA GLY A 96 19.30 2.02 15.94
C GLY A 96 19.88 2.76 14.70
N ASN A 97 20.56 2.08 13.78
CA ASN A 97 21.14 2.72 12.59
C ASN A 97 20.16 2.87 11.41
N GLY A 98 18.87 2.96 11.67
CA GLY A 98 17.89 3.31 10.65
C GLY A 98 17.72 2.29 9.51
N LYS A 99 17.90 0.97 9.77
CA LYS A 99 17.70 -0.09 8.76
C LYS A 99 16.31 -0.07 8.14
N THR A 100 15.29 0.26 8.93
CA THR A 100 13.90 0.33 8.45
C THR A 100 13.73 1.46 7.45
N GLU A 101 14.21 2.65 7.78
CA GLU A 101 14.19 3.81 6.91
C GLU A 101 14.95 3.52 5.62
N ALA A 102 16.15 2.94 5.72
CA ALA A 102 16.93 2.52 4.55
C ALA A 102 16.15 1.54 3.66
N SER A 103 15.49 0.53 4.25
CA SER A 103 14.75 -0.47 3.49
C SER A 103 13.53 0.12 2.76
N LEU A 104 12.82 1.07 3.37
CA LEU A 104 11.68 1.75 2.76
C LEU A 104 12.11 2.66 1.60
N LEU A 105 13.19 3.42 1.79
CA LEU A 105 13.74 4.25 0.72
C LEU A 105 14.32 3.41 -0.42
N CYS A 106 15.04 2.34 -0.13
CA CYS A 106 15.52 1.40 -1.16
C CYS A 106 14.35 0.80 -1.95
N ALA A 107 13.24 0.44 -1.27
CA ALA A 107 12.05 -0.07 -1.95
C ALA A 107 11.45 0.97 -2.91
N GLU A 108 11.43 2.25 -2.54
CA GLU A 108 10.96 3.34 -3.39
C GLU A 108 11.88 3.56 -4.61
N VAL A 109 13.20 3.55 -4.40
CA VAL A 109 14.21 3.65 -5.47
C VAL A 109 14.09 2.48 -6.43
N LEU A 110 14.03 1.25 -5.93
CA LEU A 110 13.88 0.04 -6.75
C LEU A 110 12.54 0.01 -7.51
N ALA A 111 11.46 0.48 -6.88
CA ALA A 111 10.17 0.59 -7.55
C ALA A 111 10.21 1.55 -8.73
N GLN A 112 10.91 2.69 -8.58
CA GLN A 112 11.13 3.64 -9.68
C GLN A 112 11.95 3.01 -10.80
N ARG A 113 13.06 2.39 -10.47
CA ARG A 113 14.00 1.83 -11.46
C ARG A 113 13.39 0.67 -12.26
N PHE A 114 12.61 -0.17 -11.60
CA PHE A 114 12.08 -1.39 -12.22
C PHE A 114 10.58 -1.34 -12.51
N GLY A 115 9.92 -0.19 -12.29
CA GLY A 115 8.50 -0.01 -12.56
C GLY A 115 7.60 -0.90 -11.69
N CYS A 116 7.99 -1.14 -10.41
CA CYS A 116 7.20 -1.95 -9.50
C CYS A 116 5.93 -1.22 -9.07
N GLY A 117 4.82 -1.96 -8.98
CA GLY A 117 3.51 -1.43 -8.61
C GLY A 117 3.20 -1.46 -7.12
N GLY A 118 4.16 -1.82 -6.26
CA GLY A 118 3.95 -1.88 -4.82
C GLY A 118 5.12 -2.45 -4.05
N VAL A 119 4.97 -2.51 -2.71
CA VAL A 119 5.98 -2.97 -1.76
C VAL A 119 5.35 -3.97 -0.78
N SER A 120 6.00 -5.10 -0.55
CA SER A 120 5.64 -6.04 0.51
C SER A 120 6.70 -6.02 1.60
N TYR A 121 6.31 -5.60 2.81
CA TYR A 121 7.18 -5.56 3.99
C TYR A 121 6.85 -6.76 4.89
N LEU A 122 7.66 -7.80 4.80
CA LEU A 122 7.40 -9.07 5.46
C LEU A 122 8.34 -9.29 6.65
N LEU A 123 7.78 -9.74 7.76
CA LEU A 123 8.44 -9.85 9.05
C LEU A 123 8.23 -11.24 9.68
N PRO A 124 9.12 -11.68 10.58
CA PRO A 124 9.04 -13.02 11.15
C PRO A 124 7.85 -13.23 12.10
N THR A 125 7.32 -12.16 12.71
CA THR A 125 6.27 -12.29 13.74
C THR A 125 5.14 -11.28 13.57
N MET A 126 3.95 -11.63 14.05
CA MET A 126 2.79 -10.73 14.08
C MET A 126 3.06 -9.45 14.91
N ALA A 127 3.77 -9.56 16.03
CA ALA A 127 4.07 -8.42 16.87
C ALA A 127 4.95 -7.39 16.16
N THR A 128 5.98 -7.85 15.45
CA THR A 128 6.83 -6.96 14.64
C THR A 128 6.08 -6.40 13.44
N SER A 129 5.19 -7.18 12.81
CA SER A 129 4.35 -6.71 11.71
C SER A 129 3.37 -5.61 12.16
N ASN A 130 2.76 -5.74 13.35
CA ASN A 130 1.91 -4.70 13.93
C ASN A 130 2.68 -3.40 14.17
N ALA A 131 3.85 -3.48 14.81
CA ALA A 131 4.68 -2.30 15.08
C ALA A 131 5.21 -1.64 13.78
N MET A 132 5.44 -2.44 12.74
CA MET A 132 5.90 -1.94 11.45
C MET A 132 4.77 -1.32 10.63
N PHE A 133 3.52 -1.75 10.84
CA PHE A 133 2.37 -1.25 10.08
C PHE A 133 2.24 0.27 10.19
N ALA A 134 2.23 0.82 11.41
CA ALA A 134 2.19 2.27 11.65
C ALA A 134 3.35 3.03 11.00
N ARG A 135 4.56 2.44 10.98
CA ARG A 135 5.73 3.06 10.37
C ARG A 135 5.64 3.10 8.84
N VAL A 136 5.13 2.03 8.22
CA VAL A 136 4.90 1.98 6.78
C VAL A 136 3.76 2.92 6.39
N GLU A 137 2.68 2.97 7.17
CA GLU A 137 1.58 3.92 6.99
C GLU A 137 2.08 5.36 7.01
N SER A 138 2.82 5.75 8.07
CA SER A 138 3.40 7.09 8.19
C SER A 138 4.33 7.43 7.01
N TRP A 139 5.18 6.48 6.59
CA TRP A 139 6.00 6.68 5.39
C TRP A 139 5.16 6.90 4.13
N LEU A 140 4.07 6.13 3.97
CA LEU A 140 3.16 6.26 2.83
C LEU A 140 2.47 7.63 2.76
N GLU A 141 2.17 8.26 3.89
CA GLU A 141 1.59 9.60 3.91
C GLU A 141 2.51 10.63 3.24
N HIS A 142 3.82 10.42 3.28
CA HIS A 142 4.84 11.30 2.72
C HIS A 142 5.34 10.89 1.32
N VAL A 143 4.91 9.75 0.80
CA VAL A 143 5.19 9.35 -0.59
C VAL A 143 4.26 10.14 -1.52
N PRO A 144 4.74 10.78 -2.62
CA PRO A 144 3.88 11.54 -3.53
C PRO A 144 2.82 10.67 -4.23
N LEU A 145 1.66 11.26 -4.51
CA LEU A 145 0.61 10.66 -5.34
C LEU A 145 0.79 11.08 -6.79
N GLU A 146 0.72 10.14 -7.72
CA GLU A 146 0.75 10.43 -9.17
C GLU A 146 -0.47 11.29 -9.58
N ILE A 147 -1.61 11.02 -8.99
CA ILE A 147 -2.86 11.74 -9.25
C ILE A 147 -3.41 12.27 -7.93
N ALA A 148 -3.60 13.57 -7.83
CA ALA A 148 -4.20 14.19 -6.65
C ALA A 148 -5.59 13.59 -6.36
N GLY A 149 -5.85 13.31 -5.08
CA GLY A 149 -7.11 12.71 -4.64
C GLY A 149 -7.22 11.20 -4.79
N THR A 150 -6.20 10.51 -5.36
CA THR A 150 -6.13 9.05 -5.30
C THR A 150 -5.69 8.59 -3.91
N LYS A 151 -6.06 7.36 -3.57
CA LYS A 151 -5.71 6.76 -2.26
C LYS A 151 -4.77 5.59 -2.45
N ARG A 152 -3.80 5.44 -1.56
CA ARG A 152 -2.94 4.26 -1.50
C ARG A 152 -3.60 3.18 -0.67
N SER A 153 -3.53 1.95 -1.14
CA SER A 153 -4.05 0.84 -0.35
C SER A 153 -2.93 0.08 0.35
N ILE A 154 -3.11 -0.11 1.65
CA ILE A 154 -2.24 -0.90 2.50
C ILE A 154 -3.03 -2.06 3.12
N GLN A 155 -2.41 -3.21 3.28
CA GLN A 155 -3.00 -4.34 4.00
C GLN A 155 -2.04 -4.90 5.05
N LEU A 156 -2.60 -5.29 6.19
CA LEU A 156 -1.91 -6.03 7.23
C LEU A 156 -2.28 -7.50 7.12
N LEU A 157 -1.30 -8.35 6.81
CA LEU A 157 -1.52 -9.77 6.52
C LEU A 157 -0.87 -10.68 7.56
N HIS A 158 -1.65 -11.05 8.58
CA HIS A 158 -1.39 -12.14 9.51
C HIS A 158 -2.70 -12.58 10.18
N SER A 159 -2.68 -13.70 10.88
CA SER A 159 -3.91 -14.33 11.42
C SER A 159 -4.71 -13.45 12.39
N LYS A 160 -4.08 -12.48 13.05
CA LYS A 160 -4.69 -11.57 14.03
C LYS A 160 -4.73 -10.10 13.57
N ALA A 161 -4.63 -9.82 12.28
CA ALA A 161 -4.63 -8.45 11.74
C ALA A 161 -5.86 -7.63 12.16
N THR A 162 -7.01 -8.28 12.33
CA THR A 162 -8.27 -7.62 12.78
C THR A 162 -8.23 -7.12 14.23
N LEU A 163 -7.21 -7.47 15.01
CA LEU A 163 -7.01 -6.95 16.37
C LEU A 163 -6.11 -5.70 16.40
N ASN A 164 -5.51 -5.32 15.28
CA ASN A 164 -4.73 -4.10 15.17
C ASN A 164 -5.68 -2.90 14.99
N SER A 165 -5.69 -1.96 15.94
CA SER A 165 -6.60 -0.81 15.95
C SER A 165 -6.36 0.15 14.79
N GLU A 166 -5.11 0.41 14.43
CA GLU A 166 -4.73 1.30 13.33
C GLU A 166 -5.22 0.73 11.99
N PHE A 167 -4.94 -0.54 11.73
CA PHE A 167 -5.43 -1.22 10.55
C PHE A 167 -6.97 -1.25 10.46
N VAL A 168 -7.67 -1.46 11.58
CA VAL A 168 -9.14 -1.47 11.61
C VAL A 168 -9.71 -0.09 11.29
N GLN A 169 -9.09 1.00 11.76
CA GLN A 169 -9.50 2.36 11.46
C GLN A 169 -9.36 2.71 9.97
N LEU A 170 -8.35 2.20 9.30
CA LEU A 170 -8.13 2.42 7.87
C LEU A 170 -9.09 1.66 6.95
N LYS A 171 -9.84 0.67 7.48
CA LYS A 171 -10.79 -0.10 6.66
C LYS A 171 -11.90 0.79 6.13
N THR A 172 -12.00 0.87 4.81
CA THR A 172 -13.10 1.51 4.12
C THR A 172 -13.79 0.52 3.19
N TRP A 173 -15.10 0.65 3.04
CA TRP A 173 -15.81 0.13 1.88
C TRP A 173 -15.57 1.07 0.69
N GLY A 174 -15.54 0.52 -0.52
CA GLY A 174 -15.64 1.35 -1.72
C GLY A 174 -16.86 2.29 -1.62
N ALA A 175 -16.87 3.39 -2.36
CA ALA A 175 -17.70 4.60 -2.21
C ALA A 175 -19.23 4.43 -2.10
N THR A 176 -19.75 3.22 -2.14
CA THR A 176 -21.18 2.92 -1.94
C THR A 176 -21.36 1.96 -0.78
N GLY A 177 -21.51 2.54 0.41
CA GLY A 177 -22.17 1.83 1.50
C GLY A 177 -23.64 1.60 1.16
N MET A 178 -23.95 0.52 0.47
CA MET A 178 -25.27 -0.08 0.42
C MET A 178 -25.23 -1.38 1.21
N GLY A 179 -25.43 -1.29 2.48
CA GLY A 179 -25.64 -2.38 3.39
C GLY A 179 -26.38 -1.85 4.59
N ASP A 180 -27.67 -2.13 4.68
CA ASP A 180 -28.51 -1.97 5.86
C ASP A 180 -27.88 -2.76 7.02
N GLY A 181 -27.18 -2.07 7.89
CA GLY A 181 -26.49 -2.67 9.04
C GLY A 181 -25.56 -1.67 9.70
N GLY A 182 -26.12 -0.68 10.36
CA GLY A 182 -25.61 0.19 11.41
C GLY A 182 -24.11 0.18 11.72
N TYR A 183 -23.27 0.78 10.86
CA TYR A 183 -21.98 1.29 11.29
C TYR A 183 -21.78 2.69 10.69
N SER A 184 -21.62 3.60 11.61
CA SER A 184 -21.21 4.99 11.56
C SER A 184 -20.89 5.57 10.18
N SER A 185 -21.68 6.57 9.81
CA SER A 185 -21.40 7.53 8.75
C SER A 185 -20.11 8.31 9.06
N ASN A 186 -18.96 7.73 8.83
CA ASN A 186 -17.74 8.51 8.72
C ASN A 186 -17.71 9.12 7.32
N LYS A 187 -17.66 10.45 7.26
CA LYS A 187 -17.29 11.23 6.08
C LYS A 187 -16.11 10.56 5.38
N PRO A 188 -16.02 10.60 4.03
CA PRO A 188 -14.82 10.15 3.36
C PRO A 188 -13.64 10.85 4.00
N SER A 189 -12.78 10.08 4.69
CA SER A 189 -11.59 10.61 5.32
C SER A 189 -10.74 11.27 4.26
N GLU A 190 -10.18 12.44 4.56
CA GLU A 190 -9.18 13.12 3.73
C GLU A 190 -7.85 12.32 3.71
N GLU A 191 -7.80 11.19 4.40
CA GLU A 191 -6.64 10.31 4.50
C GLU A 191 -6.19 9.80 3.14
N SER A 192 -4.92 9.95 2.87
CA SER A 192 -4.28 9.51 1.62
C SER A 192 -4.04 7.99 1.58
N VAL A 193 -4.12 7.31 2.73
CA VAL A 193 -3.91 5.86 2.90
C VAL A 193 -5.20 5.20 3.36
N ILE A 194 -5.52 4.04 2.80
CA ILE A 194 -6.73 3.26 3.14
C ILE A 194 -6.43 1.76 3.20
N ALA A 195 -7.20 1.04 4.00
CA ALA A 195 -7.26 -0.42 3.96
C ALA A 195 -8.55 -0.87 3.26
N HIS A 196 -8.52 -1.00 1.93
CA HIS A 196 -9.73 -1.28 1.15
C HIS A 196 -10.27 -2.69 1.47
N GLN A 197 -11.53 -2.77 1.88
CA GLN A 197 -12.12 -3.98 2.42
C GLN A 197 -12.20 -5.13 1.41
N TRP A 198 -12.33 -4.86 0.11
CA TRP A 198 -12.34 -5.90 -0.91
C TRP A 198 -11.06 -6.76 -0.90
N PHE A 199 -9.93 -6.17 -0.52
CA PHE A 199 -8.66 -6.88 -0.35
C PHE A 199 -8.59 -7.66 0.98
N GLY A 200 -9.60 -7.58 1.84
CA GLY A 200 -9.69 -8.37 3.06
C GLY A 200 -9.69 -9.86 2.74
N GLY A 201 -8.72 -10.60 3.27
CA GLY A 201 -8.52 -12.02 3.01
C GLY A 201 -7.12 -12.34 2.50
N ARG A 202 -6.59 -13.52 2.92
CA ARG A 202 -5.17 -13.89 2.75
C ARG A 202 -4.66 -13.77 1.30
N LYS A 203 -5.44 -14.22 0.32
CA LYS A 203 -5.00 -14.22 -1.08
C LYS A 203 -5.20 -12.88 -1.77
N ARG A 204 -6.32 -12.21 -1.51
CA ARG A 204 -6.63 -10.91 -2.12
C ARG A 204 -5.77 -9.78 -1.56
N GLY A 205 -5.39 -9.89 -0.29
CA GLY A 205 -4.50 -8.92 0.35
C GLY A 205 -3.14 -8.76 -0.33
N LEU A 206 -2.65 -9.77 -1.04
CA LEU A 206 -1.41 -9.69 -1.83
C LEU A 206 -1.55 -8.90 -3.13
N LEU A 207 -2.75 -8.48 -3.50
CA LEU A 207 -3.01 -7.71 -4.72
C LEU A 207 -2.97 -6.20 -4.50
N VAL A 208 -2.81 -5.75 -3.27
CA VAL A 208 -2.68 -4.31 -2.97
C VAL A 208 -1.26 -3.83 -3.25
N SER A 209 -1.12 -2.50 -3.42
CA SER A 209 0.18 -1.91 -3.65
C SER A 209 1.11 -2.00 -2.43
N PHE A 210 0.57 -1.99 -1.22
CA PHE A 210 1.39 -2.05 0.00
C PHE A 210 0.88 -3.13 0.96
N VAL A 211 1.79 -4.01 1.34
CA VAL A 211 1.52 -5.11 2.26
C VAL A 211 2.50 -5.05 3.42
N VAL A 212 1.99 -5.15 4.64
CA VAL A 212 2.79 -5.48 5.82
C VAL A 212 2.28 -6.81 6.35
N GLY A 213 3.16 -7.75 6.63
CA GLY A 213 2.70 -9.08 7.05
C GLY A 213 3.78 -9.97 7.61
N THR A 214 3.39 -11.22 7.90
CA THR A 214 4.32 -12.28 8.27
C THR A 214 4.73 -13.10 7.06
N VAL A 215 5.92 -13.70 7.10
CA VAL A 215 6.46 -14.55 6.00
C VAL A 215 5.82 -15.93 5.92
N ASP A 216 5.01 -16.32 6.91
CA ASP A 216 4.32 -17.62 7.08
C ASP A 216 2.83 -17.57 6.70
#